data_7617c6ab41e8621e2925b2c5efa7988c
#
_entry.id   7617c6ab41e8621e2925b2c5efa7988c
#
_cell.length_a   1.000
_cell.length_b   1.000
_cell.length_c   1.000
_cell.angle_alpha   90.00
_cell.angle_beta   90.00
_cell.angle_gamma   90.00
#
_symmetry.space_group_name_H-M   'P 1'
#
loop_
_entity.id
_entity.type
_entity.pdbx_description
1 polymer ?
#
loop_
_entity_poly.entity_id
_entity_poly.type
_entity_poly.pdbx_seq_one_letter_code
_entity_poly.pdbx_strand_id
1 'polypeptide(L)'
;KRQTLAIAMNQLHGKSNSGEGGEEIERLDTNRCSAIKQVASGRFGVTSRYLVSAREIQIKMAQGAKPGEGGQLPGKKVYPWVAKTRHSTTGVTLISPPPHHDIYSIEDLAQLIYDLKNSNTDARISVKLVSEAGVGTVAAGVAKAGAQVILVSSYDGGTGAAPRNSIYNAGLPWELGVAEAHQTLSLIHI
;
A
#
# COMPACT_ATOMS: atom_id res chain seq x y z
N LYS A 1 16.37 -7.26 -6.53
CA LYS A 1 15.17 -8.08 -6.32
C LYS A 1 13.89 -7.39 -6.84
N ARG A 2 13.57 -6.15 -6.45
CA ARG A 2 12.33 -5.44 -6.92
C ARG A 2 12.33 -5.22 -8.43
N GLN A 3 13.45 -4.80 -9.02
CA GLN A 3 13.56 -4.61 -10.47
C GLN A 3 13.33 -5.92 -11.23
N THR A 4 13.91 -7.02 -10.76
CA THR A 4 13.72 -8.35 -11.35
C THR A 4 12.25 -8.78 -11.34
N LEU A 5 11.56 -8.54 -10.21
CA LEU A 5 10.13 -8.82 -10.11
C LEU A 5 9.30 -7.94 -11.06
N ALA A 6 9.62 -6.65 -11.17
CA ALA A 6 8.92 -5.75 -12.08
C ALA A 6 9.07 -6.22 -13.55
N ILE A 7 10.29 -6.57 -13.97
CA ILE A 7 10.55 -7.09 -15.31
C ILE A 7 9.73 -8.36 -15.57
N ALA A 8 9.82 -9.34 -14.68
CA ALA A 8 9.10 -10.60 -14.82
C ALA A 8 7.58 -10.39 -14.90
N MET A 9 7.02 -9.58 -14.01
CA MET A 9 5.59 -9.31 -14.03
C MET A 9 5.15 -8.53 -15.27
N ASN A 10 5.95 -7.58 -15.73
CA ASN A 10 5.65 -6.86 -16.98
C ASN A 10 5.69 -7.78 -18.20
N GLN A 11 6.63 -8.73 -18.26
CA GLN A 11 6.70 -9.74 -19.33
C GLN A 11 5.50 -10.70 -19.32
N LEU A 12 4.99 -11.03 -18.14
CA LEU A 12 3.82 -11.90 -17.95
C LEU A 12 2.50 -11.14 -18.04
N HIS A 13 2.50 -9.85 -18.41
CA HIS A 13 1.34 -8.97 -18.40
C HIS A 13 0.65 -8.86 -17.02
N GLY A 14 1.38 -9.18 -15.95
CA GLY A 14 0.95 -8.99 -14.57
C GLY A 14 1.33 -7.62 -14.01
N LYS A 15 1.12 -7.42 -12.71
CA LYS A 15 1.43 -6.18 -12.02
C LYS A 15 2.28 -6.43 -10.79
N SER A 16 3.46 -5.82 -10.71
CA SER A 16 4.25 -5.76 -9.49
C SER A 16 3.95 -4.50 -8.71
N ASN A 17 4.14 -4.55 -7.39
CA ASN A 17 3.95 -3.42 -6.49
C ASN A 17 5.30 -2.83 -6.08
N SER A 18 5.43 -1.50 -6.11
CA SER A 18 6.63 -0.77 -5.70
C SER A 18 6.92 -0.94 -4.19
N GLY A 19 5.89 -1.19 -3.39
CA GLY A 19 5.94 -1.07 -1.93
C GLY A 19 6.04 0.39 -1.47
N GLU A 20 6.09 0.60 -0.16
CA GLU A 20 6.03 1.93 0.46
C GLU A 20 7.30 2.79 0.34
N GLY A 21 8.32 2.29 -0.31
CA GLY A 21 9.62 2.98 -0.39
C GLY A 21 9.84 3.83 -1.63
N GLY A 22 8.82 4.02 -2.45
CA GLY A 22 8.96 4.71 -3.73
C GLY A 22 9.71 3.90 -4.78
N GLU A 23 10.02 4.52 -5.89
CA GLU A 23 10.82 3.96 -6.98
C GLU A 23 11.85 4.96 -7.50
N GLU A 24 13.02 4.46 -7.90
CA GLU A 24 14.06 5.26 -8.55
C GLU A 24 13.52 5.86 -9.85
N ILE A 25 13.77 7.15 -10.09
CA ILE A 25 13.24 7.88 -11.26
C ILE A 25 13.67 7.21 -12.56
N GLU A 26 14.89 6.68 -12.60
CA GLU A 26 15.47 6.01 -13.77
C GLU A 26 14.76 4.69 -14.15
N ARG A 27 13.81 4.24 -13.33
CA ARG A 27 13.01 3.04 -13.59
C ARG A 27 11.64 3.35 -14.19
N LEU A 28 11.11 4.55 -13.95
CA LEU A 28 9.68 4.85 -14.14
C LEU A 28 9.19 4.66 -15.58
N ASP A 29 10.00 4.94 -16.58
CA ASP A 29 9.62 4.83 -17.99
C ASP A 29 10.28 3.61 -18.67
N THR A 30 10.62 2.57 -17.91
CA THR A 30 11.27 1.37 -18.40
C THR A 30 10.50 0.10 -18.03
N ASN A 31 10.90 -1.04 -18.58
CA ASN A 31 10.36 -2.35 -18.22
C ASN A 31 10.63 -2.75 -16.74
N ARG A 32 11.42 -1.97 -16.02
CA ARG A 32 11.70 -2.13 -14.58
C ARG A 32 10.69 -1.39 -13.69
N CYS A 33 9.77 -0.66 -14.28
CA CYS A 33 8.73 0.09 -13.60
C CYS A 33 7.68 -0.86 -13.00
N SER A 34 7.38 -0.71 -11.72
CA SER A 34 6.28 -1.43 -11.09
C SER A 34 4.94 -0.82 -11.49
N ALA A 35 4.00 -1.63 -11.95
CA ALA A 35 2.70 -1.16 -12.41
C ALA A 35 1.82 -0.59 -11.28
N ILE A 36 1.99 -1.12 -10.05
CA ILE A 36 1.27 -0.65 -8.86
C ILE A 36 2.20 0.25 -8.05
N LYS A 37 1.77 1.49 -7.82
CA LYS A 37 2.48 2.47 -6.98
C LYS A 37 1.79 2.56 -5.63
N GLN A 38 2.52 2.19 -4.57
CA GLN A 38 1.96 2.24 -3.22
C GLN A 38 2.15 3.61 -2.57
N VAL A 39 1.10 4.08 -1.91
CA VAL A 39 1.07 5.28 -1.08
C VAL A 39 0.76 4.85 0.34
N ALA A 40 1.76 4.89 1.22
CA ALA A 40 1.61 4.59 2.64
C ALA A 40 1.57 5.88 3.46
N SER A 41 1.29 5.78 4.75
CA SER A 41 1.16 6.95 5.65
C SER A 41 2.40 7.86 5.65
N GLY A 42 3.60 7.30 5.58
CA GLY A 42 4.85 8.06 5.48
C GLY A 42 5.09 8.69 4.11
N ARG A 43 4.34 8.30 3.08
CA ARG A 43 4.41 8.84 1.69
C ARG A 43 5.83 8.94 1.13
N PHE A 44 6.73 8.04 1.54
CA PHE A 44 8.13 8.05 1.11
C PHE A 44 8.25 7.83 -0.40
N GLY A 45 8.94 8.76 -1.07
CA GLY A 45 9.19 8.70 -2.51
C GLY A 45 7.96 8.93 -3.38
N VAL A 46 6.85 9.42 -2.82
CA VAL A 46 5.65 9.79 -3.57
C VAL A 46 5.86 11.17 -4.19
N THR A 47 5.93 11.18 -5.52
CA THR A 47 6.05 12.41 -6.33
C THR A 47 5.01 12.37 -7.45
N SER A 48 4.75 13.51 -8.08
CA SER A 48 3.83 13.57 -9.24
C SER A 48 4.27 12.59 -10.34
N ARG A 49 5.57 12.54 -10.66
CA ARG A 49 6.08 11.61 -11.68
C ARG A 49 5.89 10.14 -11.30
N TYR A 50 6.06 9.82 -10.01
CA TYR A 50 5.78 8.48 -9.48
C TYR A 50 4.30 8.11 -9.67
N LEU A 51 3.38 9.01 -9.34
CA LEU A 51 1.93 8.77 -9.46
C LEU A 51 1.49 8.65 -10.93
N VAL A 52 1.97 9.54 -11.80
CA VAL A 52 1.62 9.51 -13.24
C VAL A 52 2.12 8.24 -13.94
N SER A 53 3.21 7.64 -13.48
CA SER A 53 3.74 6.38 -14.04
C SER A 53 2.95 5.13 -13.59
N ALA A 54 1.94 5.27 -12.74
CA ALA A 54 1.17 4.16 -12.20
C ALA A 54 0.10 3.68 -13.19
N ARG A 55 -0.10 2.36 -13.29
CA ARG A 55 -1.32 1.74 -13.82
C ARG A 55 -2.36 1.51 -12.72
N GLU A 56 -1.89 1.46 -11.49
CA GLU A 56 -2.71 1.34 -10.29
C GLU A 56 -2.00 2.06 -9.14
N ILE A 57 -2.73 2.91 -8.41
CA ILE A 57 -2.24 3.56 -7.21
C ILE A 57 -2.88 2.85 -6.02
N GLN A 58 -2.07 2.35 -5.10
CA GLN A 58 -2.53 1.61 -3.94
C GLN A 58 -2.32 2.40 -2.66
N ILE A 59 -3.41 2.76 -2.00
CA ILE A 59 -3.39 3.32 -0.65
C ILE A 59 -3.20 2.17 0.33
N LYS A 60 -2.10 2.19 1.10
CA LYS A 60 -1.84 1.19 2.12
C LYS A 60 -2.33 1.69 3.47
N MET A 61 -3.44 1.13 3.95
CA MET A 61 -3.98 1.47 5.28
C MET A 61 -3.29 0.68 6.39
N ALA A 62 -3.02 -0.61 6.16
CA ALA A 62 -2.39 -1.49 7.14
C ALA A 62 -1.60 -2.61 6.46
N GLN A 63 -0.91 -3.42 7.25
CA GLN A 63 -0.23 -4.63 6.79
C GLN A 63 -0.37 -5.76 7.82
N GLY A 64 -0.46 -7.00 7.34
CA GLY A 64 -0.94 -8.14 8.10
C GLY A 64 -0.15 -8.51 9.34
N ALA A 65 1.18 -8.49 9.27
CA ALA A 65 2.02 -8.91 10.41
C ALA A 65 2.09 -7.86 11.54
N LYS A 66 1.57 -6.66 11.35
CA LYS A 66 1.57 -5.59 12.37
C LYS A 66 0.48 -4.55 12.14
N PRO A 67 -0.79 -4.96 12.15
CA PRO A 67 -1.89 -4.01 12.09
C PRO A 67 -1.78 -3.07 13.31
N GLY A 68 -1.83 -1.79 13.11
CA GLY A 68 -1.72 -0.81 14.20
C GLY A 68 -0.31 -0.40 14.64
N GLU A 69 0.77 -1.11 14.24
CA GLU A 69 2.14 -0.72 14.60
C GLU A 69 2.80 0.25 13.60
N GLY A 70 2.34 0.23 12.35
CA GLY A 70 2.93 1.00 11.26
C GLY A 70 4.26 0.46 10.74
N GLY A 71 4.89 1.25 9.86
CA GLY A 71 6.17 0.92 9.25
C GLY A 71 7.34 1.60 9.94
N GLN A 72 8.46 0.88 10.07
CA GLN A 72 9.71 1.44 10.56
C GLN A 72 10.89 0.93 9.74
N LEU A 73 11.79 1.82 9.37
CA LEU A 73 13.10 1.47 8.81
C LEU A 73 14.19 2.06 9.69
N PRO A 74 14.96 1.23 10.41
CA PRO A 74 16.05 1.71 11.25
C PRO A 74 17.08 2.51 10.46
N GLY A 75 17.64 3.58 11.03
CA GLY A 75 18.60 4.48 10.38
C GLY A 75 19.77 3.74 9.73
N LYS A 76 20.31 2.71 10.39
CA LYS A 76 21.39 1.88 9.85
C LYS A 76 21.06 1.17 8.52
N LYS A 77 19.80 1.06 8.14
CA LYS A 77 19.31 0.52 6.86
C LYS A 77 18.95 1.61 5.85
N VAL A 78 19.02 2.88 6.24
CA VAL A 78 18.76 4.03 5.36
C VAL A 78 20.08 4.42 4.67
N TYR A 79 20.46 3.60 3.69
CA TYR A 79 21.62 3.85 2.86
C TYR A 79 21.41 5.07 1.93
N PRO A 80 22.47 5.67 1.34
CA PRO A 80 22.34 6.85 0.48
C PRO A 80 21.33 6.69 -0.66
N TRP A 81 21.29 5.54 -1.33
CA TRP A 81 20.33 5.26 -2.40
C TRP A 81 18.89 5.11 -1.89
N VAL A 82 18.71 4.59 -0.66
CA VAL A 82 17.39 4.52 -0.03
C VAL A 82 16.90 5.92 0.32
N ALA A 83 17.76 6.73 0.93
CA ALA A 83 17.46 8.11 1.28
C ALA A 83 17.08 8.93 0.03
N LYS A 84 17.85 8.80 -1.06
CA LYS A 84 17.56 9.46 -2.34
C LYS A 84 16.16 9.10 -2.84
N THR A 85 15.82 7.81 -2.89
CA THR A 85 14.52 7.32 -3.41
C THR A 85 13.35 7.72 -2.51
N ARG A 86 13.57 7.82 -1.20
CA ARG A 86 12.53 8.16 -0.22
C ARG A 86 12.43 9.65 0.09
N HIS A 87 13.29 10.46 -0.53
CA HIS A 87 13.40 11.90 -0.22
C HIS A 87 13.65 12.16 1.27
N SER A 88 14.64 11.45 1.84
CA SER A 88 14.96 11.47 3.27
C SER A 88 16.46 11.61 3.50
N THR A 89 16.90 11.60 4.76
CA THR A 89 18.30 11.73 5.15
C THR A 89 18.93 10.38 5.44
N THR A 90 20.13 10.13 4.92
CA THR A 90 20.90 8.91 5.18
C THR A 90 21.17 8.75 6.68
N GLY A 91 21.00 7.54 7.20
CA GLY A 91 21.28 7.22 8.59
C GLY A 91 20.17 7.60 9.57
N VAL A 92 19.14 8.31 9.14
CA VAL A 92 18.00 8.69 9.98
C VAL A 92 16.90 7.64 9.88
N THR A 93 16.36 7.22 11.03
CA THR A 93 15.24 6.27 11.09
C THR A 93 13.99 6.86 10.42
N LEU A 94 13.34 6.07 9.57
CA LEU A 94 12.09 6.44 8.92
C LEU A 94 10.92 5.73 9.61
N ILE A 95 9.89 6.48 9.94
CA ILE A 95 8.66 5.99 10.56
C ILE A 95 7.50 6.27 9.62
N SER A 96 6.66 5.26 9.40
CA SER A 96 5.39 5.36 8.68
C SER A 96 4.29 4.99 9.67
N PRO A 97 3.64 5.97 10.31
CA PRO A 97 2.65 5.69 11.36
C PRO A 97 1.46 4.87 10.85
N PRO A 98 0.81 4.10 11.70
CA PRO A 98 -0.48 3.49 11.45
C PRO A 98 -1.58 4.35 12.12
N PRO A 99 -2.69 4.55 11.50
CA PRO A 99 -3.00 4.64 10.06
C PRO A 99 -2.36 5.88 9.42
N HIS A 100 -2.82 6.28 8.25
CA HIS A 100 -2.46 7.62 7.74
C HIS A 100 -2.87 8.67 8.77
N HIS A 101 -1.93 9.52 9.19
CA HIS A 101 -2.15 10.52 10.24
C HIS A 101 -3.09 11.67 9.83
N ASP A 102 -3.51 11.69 8.59
CA ASP A 102 -4.45 12.64 7.99
C ASP A 102 -5.76 11.98 7.54
N ILE A 103 -5.98 10.70 7.87
CA ILE A 103 -7.20 9.95 7.53
C ILE A 103 -7.80 9.39 8.82
N TYR A 104 -8.91 9.99 9.24
CA TYR A 104 -9.64 9.62 10.46
C TYR A 104 -11.05 9.13 10.17
N SER A 105 -11.52 9.26 8.93
CA SER A 105 -12.86 8.87 8.50
C SER A 105 -12.86 8.33 7.08
N ILE A 106 -13.99 7.77 6.65
CA ILE A 106 -14.20 7.36 5.25
C ILE A 106 -14.21 8.56 4.33
N GLU A 107 -14.66 9.71 4.78
CA GLU A 107 -14.67 10.96 4.02
C GLU A 107 -13.25 11.46 3.72
N ASP A 108 -12.34 11.37 4.70
CA ASP A 108 -10.93 11.71 4.50
C ASP A 108 -10.29 10.76 3.48
N LEU A 109 -10.62 9.46 3.56
CA LEU A 109 -10.16 8.48 2.59
C LEU A 109 -10.73 8.76 1.19
N ALA A 110 -12.01 9.14 1.09
CA ALA A 110 -12.63 9.51 -0.17
C ALA A 110 -11.93 10.72 -0.79
N GLN A 111 -11.55 11.71 0.01
CA GLN A 111 -10.77 12.85 -0.45
C GLN A 111 -9.40 12.41 -1.00
N LEU A 112 -8.68 11.55 -0.30
CA LEU A 112 -7.40 11.03 -0.78
C LEU A 112 -7.56 10.22 -2.07
N ILE A 113 -8.60 9.39 -2.17
CA ILE A 113 -8.92 8.63 -3.39
C ILE A 113 -9.16 9.60 -4.55
N TYR A 114 -9.94 10.65 -4.33
CA TYR A 114 -10.23 11.69 -5.32
C TYR A 114 -8.95 12.42 -5.78
N ASP A 115 -8.11 12.85 -4.85
CA ASP A 115 -6.86 13.55 -5.14
C ASP A 115 -5.89 12.68 -5.95
N LEU A 116 -5.74 11.41 -5.57
CA LEU A 116 -4.91 10.46 -6.30
C LEU A 116 -5.47 10.14 -7.68
N LYS A 117 -6.79 10.04 -7.82
CA LYS A 117 -7.44 9.85 -9.12
C LYS A 117 -7.26 11.05 -10.03
N ASN A 118 -7.29 12.27 -9.49
CA ASN A 118 -7.01 13.48 -10.26
C ASN A 118 -5.53 13.62 -10.64
N SER A 119 -4.62 13.06 -9.84
CA SER A 119 -3.20 13.05 -10.19
C SER A 119 -2.87 12.10 -11.36
N ASN A 120 -3.69 11.06 -11.55
CA ASN A 120 -3.59 10.10 -12.65
C ASN A 120 -4.97 9.49 -12.95
N THR A 121 -5.67 10.08 -13.93
CA THR A 121 -7.04 9.67 -14.30
C THR A 121 -7.12 8.28 -14.91
N ASP A 122 -6.03 7.76 -15.48
CA ASP A 122 -6.00 6.44 -16.12
C ASP A 122 -5.71 5.32 -15.09
N ALA A 123 -5.06 5.65 -13.98
CA ALA A 123 -4.77 4.66 -12.95
C ALA A 123 -6.01 4.23 -12.19
N ARG A 124 -6.11 2.93 -11.88
CA ARG A 124 -7.08 2.45 -10.88
C ARG A 124 -6.62 2.84 -9.49
N ILE A 125 -7.57 3.14 -8.62
CA ILE A 125 -7.28 3.35 -7.20
C ILE A 125 -7.65 2.08 -6.44
N SER A 126 -6.66 1.53 -5.72
CA SER A 126 -6.85 0.39 -4.83
C SER A 126 -6.56 0.76 -3.39
N VAL A 127 -7.27 0.12 -2.46
CA VAL A 127 -7.03 0.30 -1.02
C VAL A 127 -6.66 -1.06 -0.43
N LYS A 128 -5.52 -1.08 0.26
CA LYS A 128 -5.04 -2.28 0.96
C LYS A 128 -5.48 -2.24 2.41
N LEU A 129 -6.30 -3.21 2.76
CA LEU A 129 -6.77 -3.53 4.10
C LEU A 129 -6.06 -4.78 4.63
N VAL A 130 -6.31 -5.08 5.88
CA VAL A 130 -5.82 -6.30 6.53
C VAL A 130 -7.02 -7.14 6.99
N SER A 131 -6.87 -8.45 6.94
CA SER A 131 -7.86 -9.39 7.48
C SER A 131 -7.91 -9.27 8.99
N GLU A 132 -8.99 -8.69 9.49
CA GLU A 132 -9.30 -8.52 10.90
C GLU A 132 -10.83 -8.47 11.07
N ALA A 133 -11.33 -8.67 12.27
CA ALA A 133 -12.76 -8.59 12.54
C ALA A 133 -13.30 -7.18 12.24
N GLY A 134 -14.40 -7.09 11.47
CA GLY A 134 -14.98 -5.82 11.05
C GLY A 134 -14.43 -5.28 9.72
N VAL A 135 -13.52 -5.99 9.06
CA VAL A 135 -12.96 -5.56 7.76
C VAL A 135 -14.04 -5.40 6.70
N GLY A 136 -15.14 -6.14 6.79
CA GLY A 136 -16.28 -5.99 5.88
C GLY A 136 -16.91 -4.61 5.94
N THR A 137 -17.11 -4.07 7.13
CA THR A 137 -17.62 -2.70 7.31
C THR A 137 -16.67 -1.66 6.72
N VAL A 138 -15.36 -1.83 6.95
CA VAL A 138 -14.33 -0.96 6.36
C VAL A 138 -14.35 -1.07 4.84
N ALA A 139 -14.44 -2.29 4.29
CA ALA A 139 -14.51 -2.53 2.85
C ALA A 139 -15.73 -1.84 2.20
N ALA A 140 -16.90 -1.89 2.87
CA ALA A 140 -18.09 -1.18 2.40
C ALA A 140 -17.86 0.34 2.32
N GLY A 141 -17.25 0.92 3.36
CA GLY A 141 -16.87 2.33 3.35
C GLY A 141 -15.89 2.68 2.24
N VAL A 142 -14.86 1.86 2.06
CA VAL A 142 -13.85 2.01 1.00
C VAL A 142 -14.47 1.95 -0.40
N ALA A 143 -15.38 1.01 -0.64
CA ALA A 143 -16.10 0.91 -1.91
C ALA A 143 -16.95 2.16 -2.18
N LYS A 144 -17.71 2.62 -1.17
CA LYS A 144 -18.50 3.86 -1.25
C LYS A 144 -17.64 5.11 -1.44
N ALA A 145 -16.42 5.13 -0.91
CA ALA A 145 -15.45 6.20 -1.12
C ALA A 145 -14.87 6.24 -2.54
N GLY A 146 -15.21 5.27 -3.41
CA GLY A 146 -14.83 5.26 -4.83
C GLY A 146 -13.58 4.46 -5.16
N ALA A 147 -13.06 3.63 -4.25
CA ALA A 147 -11.99 2.71 -4.58
C ALA A 147 -12.48 1.66 -5.60
N GLN A 148 -11.65 1.38 -6.60
CA GLN A 148 -11.97 0.44 -7.67
C GLN A 148 -11.49 -0.99 -7.37
N VAL A 149 -10.56 -1.13 -6.43
CA VAL A 149 -10.01 -2.41 -5.98
C VAL A 149 -9.81 -2.37 -4.47
N ILE A 150 -10.20 -3.42 -3.80
CA ILE A 150 -9.93 -3.64 -2.37
C ILE A 150 -9.04 -4.88 -2.25
N LEU A 151 -7.86 -4.70 -1.67
CA LEU A 151 -6.93 -5.78 -1.38
C LEU A 151 -6.99 -6.12 0.10
N VAL A 152 -7.39 -7.34 0.44
CA VAL A 152 -7.36 -7.84 1.82
C VAL A 152 -6.12 -8.71 1.99
N SER A 153 -5.17 -8.28 2.82
CA SER A 153 -3.95 -9.05 3.10
C SER A 153 -4.09 -9.88 4.37
N SER A 154 -3.34 -10.98 4.45
CA SER A 154 -3.33 -11.86 5.60
C SER A 154 -2.24 -11.51 6.62
N TYR A 155 -2.11 -12.31 7.67
CA TYR A 155 -1.07 -12.23 8.69
C TYR A 155 0.36 -12.31 8.12
N ASP A 156 0.56 -12.98 7.01
CA ASP A 156 1.86 -13.14 6.33
C ASP A 156 2.20 -11.96 5.39
N GLY A 157 1.25 -11.07 5.14
CA GLY A 157 1.45 -9.83 4.38
C GLY A 157 2.36 -8.82 5.09
N GLY A 158 3.33 -9.33 5.80
CA GLY A 158 4.18 -8.58 6.68
C GLY A 158 5.44 -8.05 6.05
N THR A 159 6.41 -7.85 6.87
CA THR A 159 7.66 -7.19 6.56
C THR A 159 8.79 -7.83 7.38
N GLY A 160 10.00 -7.87 6.82
CA GLY A 160 11.19 -8.29 7.56
C GLY A 160 11.58 -7.34 8.72
N ALA A 161 10.84 -6.28 8.97
CA ALA A 161 11.04 -5.35 10.06
C ALA A 161 10.05 -5.53 11.22
N ALA A 162 9.06 -6.41 11.10
CA ALA A 162 8.12 -6.68 12.18
C ALA A 162 8.79 -7.44 13.34
N PRO A 163 8.43 -7.14 14.60
CA PRO A 163 8.84 -7.93 15.75
C PRO A 163 8.33 -9.38 15.64
N ARG A 164 9.07 -10.32 16.24
CA ARG A 164 8.69 -11.75 16.16
C ARG A 164 7.31 -12.03 16.76
N ASN A 165 6.99 -11.39 17.87
CA ASN A 165 5.68 -11.54 18.52
C ASN A 165 4.54 -11.06 17.63
N SER A 166 4.72 -9.97 16.88
CA SER A 166 3.73 -9.52 15.91
C SER A 166 3.57 -10.51 14.76
N ILE A 167 4.67 -11.05 14.22
CA ILE A 167 4.63 -12.04 13.13
C ILE A 167 3.88 -13.32 13.56
N TYR A 168 4.06 -13.77 14.80
CA TYR A 168 3.48 -15.01 15.27
C TYR A 168 2.06 -14.88 15.83
N ASN A 169 1.65 -13.70 16.28
CA ASN A 169 0.43 -13.54 17.07
C ASN A 169 -0.53 -12.45 16.54
N ALA A 170 -0.16 -11.71 15.50
CA ALA A 170 -1.03 -10.68 14.93
C ALA A 170 -1.54 -11.08 13.54
N GLY A 171 -2.73 -10.59 13.20
CA GLY A 171 -3.36 -10.81 11.90
C GLY A 171 -4.16 -12.10 11.80
N LEU A 172 -5.05 -12.16 10.82
CA LEU A 172 -5.90 -13.31 10.50
C LEU A 172 -5.58 -13.85 9.10
N PRO A 173 -5.98 -15.10 8.79
CA PRO A 173 -5.94 -15.61 7.42
C PRO A 173 -6.76 -14.72 6.47
N TRP A 174 -6.26 -14.52 5.24
CA TRP A 174 -6.94 -13.65 4.26
C TRP A 174 -8.34 -14.18 3.87
N GLU A 175 -8.53 -15.47 3.93
CA GLU A 175 -9.80 -16.17 3.60
C GLU A 175 -10.95 -15.63 4.45
N LEU A 176 -10.72 -15.43 5.74
CA LEU A 176 -11.73 -14.88 6.65
C LEU A 176 -12.09 -13.44 6.29
N GLY A 177 -11.09 -12.61 6.07
CA GLY A 177 -11.31 -11.20 5.73
C GLY A 177 -11.96 -11.01 4.36
N VAL A 178 -11.58 -11.81 3.37
CA VAL A 178 -12.21 -11.78 2.04
C VAL A 178 -13.65 -12.28 2.10
N ALA A 179 -13.93 -13.33 2.86
CA ALA A 179 -15.29 -13.83 3.02
C ALA A 179 -16.19 -12.78 3.67
N GLU A 180 -15.75 -12.16 4.75
CA GLU A 180 -16.48 -11.08 5.44
C GLU A 180 -16.70 -9.87 4.52
N ALA A 181 -15.66 -9.40 3.84
CA ALA A 181 -15.76 -8.30 2.90
C ALA A 181 -16.72 -8.61 1.75
N HIS A 182 -16.64 -9.79 1.16
CA HIS A 182 -17.52 -10.22 0.07
C HIS A 182 -18.98 -10.27 0.50
N GLN A 183 -19.27 -10.88 1.66
CA GLN A 183 -20.63 -10.92 2.20
C GLN A 183 -21.21 -9.54 2.44
N THR A 184 -20.41 -8.65 3.05
CA THR A 184 -20.86 -7.27 3.33
C THR A 184 -21.11 -6.49 2.04
N LEU A 185 -20.22 -6.57 1.06
CA LEU A 185 -20.37 -5.89 -0.23
C LEU A 185 -21.59 -6.43 -1.00
N SER A 186 -21.82 -7.73 -0.99
CA SER A 186 -23.02 -8.35 -1.61
C SER A 186 -24.33 -7.86 -0.98
N LEU A 187 -24.36 -7.65 0.35
CA LEU A 187 -25.52 -7.14 1.06
C LEU A 187 -25.85 -5.67 0.74
N ILE A 188 -24.86 -4.89 0.40
CA ILE A 188 -25.04 -3.47 0.03
C ILE A 188 -25.10 -3.25 -1.50
N HIS A 189 -25.22 -4.34 -2.26
CA HIS A 189 -25.35 -4.34 -3.73
C HIS A 189 -24.17 -3.68 -4.48
N ILE A 190 -22.95 -3.94 -4.02
CA ILE A 190 -21.71 -3.52 -4.67
C ILE A 190 -20.95 -4.72 -5.22
#